data_2c094bd66989940d4f5dd46b008f08b0
#
_entry.id   2c094bd66989940d4f5dd46b008f08b0
#
_cell.length_a   1.000
_cell.length_b   1.000
_cell.length_c   1.000
_cell.angle_alpha   90.00
_cell.angle_beta   90.00
_cell.angle_gamma   90.00
#
_symmetry.space_group_name_H-M   'P 1'
#
loop_
_entity.id
_entity.type
_entity.pdbx_description
1 polymer ?
#
loop_
_entity_poly.entity_id
_entity_poly.type
_entity_poly.pdbx_seq_one_letter_code
_entity_poly.pdbx_strand_id
1 'polypeptide(L)'
;MKKLICLLTVFVSLFFMQVPVKASDINWDISKSKTATQLDKNYRSQVTLSLLAKSEKLVSDVVFVLDKSTSTQIENQTLDMLENLQTQISQTNAKVKVGIVIFNKEANVFGWFDLENDLDDIKKAIFKEITSGTNCHAGLLAGKELLDQDQEIAAKRKYMVFVSDGITYMYNQKATVTAWSFENDGIVASWPGPDNWNLKYGQEVLPDWDNYLTDVKEKLAIQGDQYDYLYGEAPTNIMSLEESKEGLNSVDKALYYTVSTYQAMKDEGYHCYSMLANGYSNYPWATSFMNYLSKGQEISFKDIQNDIYYLLDQGTYVEDFMGKGKDNYGNDYDFDFITDTKQFYMMVGNHKYVPEFIEENHYGFNHQENGYGK
;
A
#
# COMPACT_ATOMS: atom_id res chain seq x y z
N MET A 1 26.26 -65.11 -37.38
CA MET A 1 25.07 -64.28 -37.69
C MET A 1 24.95 -63.18 -36.62
N LYS A 2 25.49 -61.99 -36.93
CA LYS A 2 25.49 -60.84 -36.02
C LYS A 2 24.29 -59.99 -36.36
N LYS A 3 23.36 -59.86 -35.41
CA LYS A 3 22.20 -58.92 -35.51
C LYS A 3 22.67 -57.54 -35.13
N LEU A 4 22.64 -56.64 -36.09
CA LEU A 4 22.90 -55.23 -35.97
C LEU A 4 21.61 -54.56 -35.40
N ILE A 5 21.67 -54.07 -34.19
CA ILE A 5 20.61 -53.27 -33.59
C ILE A 5 20.90 -51.82 -33.92
N CYS A 6 20.11 -51.25 -34.82
CA CYS A 6 20.10 -49.82 -35.10
C CYS A 6 19.35 -49.10 -33.98
N LEU A 7 20.04 -48.36 -33.14
CA LEU A 7 19.47 -47.47 -32.14
C LEU A 7 19.07 -46.19 -32.85
N LEU A 8 17.79 -46.01 -33.10
CA LEU A 8 17.21 -44.79 -33.65
C LEU A 8 17.09 -43.77 -32.54
N THR A 9 18.07 -42.87 -32.40
CA THR A 9 17.98 -41.72 -31.50
C THR A 9 17.10 -40.68 -32.17
N VAL A 10 15.86 -40.58 -31.71
CA VAL A 10 14.96 -39.50 -32.08
C VAL A 10 15.42 -38.26 -31.31
N PHE A 11 16.10 -37.35 -31.98
CA PHE A 11 16.35 -36.00 -31.52
C PHE A 11 15.02 -35.26 -31.60
N VAL A 12 14.30 -35.12 -30.47
CA VAL A 12 13.23 -34.17 -30.35
C VAL A 12 13.85 -32.81 -30.14
N SER A 13 14.10 -32.13 -31.25
CA SER A 13 14.38 -30.69 -31.23
C SER A 13 13.11 -29.98 -30.80
N LEU A 14 13.04 -29.61 -29.51
CA LEU A 14 12.14 -28.62 -29.00
C LEU A 14 12.47 -27.29 -29.70
N PHE A 15 11.84 -27.08 -30.84
CA PHE A 15 11.66 -25.73 -31.34
C PHE A 15 10.83 -24.95 -30.32
N PHE A 16 11.50 -24.19 -29.47
CA PHE A 16 10.85 -23.04 -28.88
C PHE A 16 10.43 -22.13 -30.02
N MET A 17 9.22 -22.32 -30.49
CA MET A 17 8.54 -21.26 -31.20
C MET A 17 8.41 -20.13 -30.18
N GLN A 18 9.35 -19.18 -30.23
CA GLN A 18 9.07 -17.84 -29.77
C GLN A 18 7.90 -17.38 -30.64
N VAL A 19 6.71 -17.59 -30.16
CA VAL A 19 5.55 -16.83 -30.66
C VAL A 19 5.98 -15.39 -30.40
N PRO A 20 6.21 -14.56 -31.44
CA PRO A 20 6.35 -13.16 -31.19
C PRO A 20 5.03 -12.81 -30.50
N VAL A 21 5.10 -12.48 -29.21
CA VAL A 21 4.05 -11.71 -28.57
C VAL A 21 4.03 -10.46 -29.42
N LYS A 22 3.15 -10.41 -30.41
CA LYS A 22 2.71 -9.15 -30.95
C LYS A 22 2.28 -8.40 -29.69
N ALA A 23 3.11 -7.43 -29.29
CA ALA A 23 2.57 -6.32 -28.54
C ALA A 23 1.30 -5.99 -29.34
N SER A 24 0.14 -6.29 -28.77
CA SER A 24 -1.10 -5.80 -29.35
C SER A 24 -0.80 -4.34 -29.61
N ASP A 25 -1.00 -3.89 -30.83
CA ASP A 25 -1.04 -2.47 -31.11
C ASP A 25 -2.16 -1.93 -30.21
N ILE A 26 -1.78 -1.63 -28.96
CA ILE A 26 -2.62 -0.91 -28.03
C ILE A 26 -2.74 0.44 -28.69
N ASN A 27 -3.81 0.62 -29.40
CA ASN A 27 -4.14 1.87 -30.05
C ASN A 27 -4.49 2.82 -28.89
N TRP A 28 -3.43 3.42 -28.31
CA TRP A 28 -3.57 4.46 -27.30
C TRP A 28 -4.28 5.62 -27.96
N ASP A 29 -5.59 5.65 -27.88
CA ASP A 29 -6.40 6.79 -28.30
C ASP A 29 -6.17 7.93 -27.27
N ILE A 30 -4.90 8.34 -27.17
CA ILE A 30 -4.51 9.48 -26.35
C ILE A 30 -4.97 10.70 -27.13
N SER A 31 -5.98 11.37 -26.63
CA SER A 31 -6.34 12.70 -27.15
C SER A 31 -5.22 13.67 -26.81
N LYS A 32 -4.28 13.82 -27.74
CA LYS A 32 -3.20 14.80 -27.63
C LYS A 32 -3.72 16.13 -28.18
N SER A 33 -3.62 17.17 -27.41
CA SER A 33 -3.76 18.51 -27.96
C SER A 33 -2.46 19.27 -27.76
N LYS A 34 -2.00 19.91 -28.80
CA LYS A 34 -0.90 20.86 -28.78
C LYS A 34 -1.44 22.21 -29.22
N THR A 35 -1.35 23.19 -28.37
CA THR A 35 -1.71 24.56 -28.69
C THR A 35 -0.47 25.46 -28.53
N ALA A 36 -0.35 26.47 -29.37
CA ALA A 36 0.71 27.45 -29.27
C ALA A 36 0.11 28.85 -29.35
N THR A 37 0.65 29.77 -28.57
CA THR A 37 0.32 31.17 -28.68
C THR A 37 0.95 31.75 -29.97
N GLN A 38 0.45 32.91 -30.43
CA GLN A 38 1.15 33.65 -31.49
C GLN A 38 2.57 34.02 -31.01
N LEU A 39 3.50 34.10 -31.95
CA LEU A 39 4.86 34.53 -31.68
C LEU A 39 4.89 35.96 -31.10
N ASP A 40 5.62 36.14 -30.05
CA ASP A 40 5.91 37.46 -29.51
C ASP A 40 6.95 38.20 -30.37
N LYS A 41 7.29 39.44 -29.99
CA LYS A 41 8.31 40.27 -30.67
C LYS A 41 9.74 39.69 -30.69
N ASN A 42 9.98 38.64 -29.86
CA ASN A 42 11.25 37.91 -29.78
C ASN A 42 11.17 36.54 -30.45
N TYR A 43 10.12 36.30 -31.26
CA TYR A 43 9.84 35.05 -31.92
C TYR A 43 9.64 33.85 -30.96
N ARG A 44 9.09 34.12 -29.76
CA ARG A 44 8.76 33.08 -28.76
C ARG A 44 7.28 32.80 -28.73
N SER A 45 6.94 31.54 -28.54
CA SER A 45 5.57 31.05 -28.35
C SER A 45 5.51 30.23 -27.10
N GLN A 46 4.41 30.32 -26.39
CA GLN A 46 4.09 29.36 -25.32
C GLN A 46 3.37 28.18 -25.94
N VAL A 47 3.93 26.98 -25.75
CA VAL A 47 3.31 25.73 -26.17
C VAL A 47 2.67 25.07 -24.97
N THR A 48 1.41 24.65 -25.11
CA THR A 48 0.72 23.83 -24.12
C THR A 48 0.44 22.48 -24.72
N LEU A 49 0.98 21.45 -24.10
CA LEU A 49 0.68 20.07 -24.40
C LEU A 49 -0.36 19.58 -23.38
N SER A 50 -1.49 19.11 -23.85
CA SER A 50 -2.50 18.50 -23.01
C SER A 50 -2.58 17.02 -23.35
N LEU A 51 -2.29 16.19 -22.39
CA LEU A 51 -2.47 14.75 -22.47
C LEU A 51 -3.78 14.42 -21.75
N LEU A 52 -4.84 14.35 -22.51
CA LEU A 52 -6.05 13.73 -22.03
C LEU A 52 -5.87 12.23 -22.26
N ALA A 53 -5.51 11.53 -21.21
CA ALA A 53 -5.48 10.07 -21.27
C ALA A 53 -6.92 9.58 -21.48
N LYS A 54 -7.26 9.28 -22.71
CA LYS A 54 -8.36 8.37 -22.99
C LYS A 54 -7.78 6.98 -22.73
N SER A 55 -7.63 6.68 -21.44
CA SER A 55 -6.99 5.45 -21.03
C SER A 55 -7.90 4.27 -21.29
N GLU A 56 -7.32 3.14 -21.66
CA GLU A 56 -7.81 1.86 -21.15
C GLU A 56 -8.21 2.09 -19.68
N LYS A 57 -9.37 1.55 -19.30
CA LYS A 57 -9.88 1.69 -17.93
C LYS A 57 -8.77 1.34 -16.95
N LEU A 58 -8.09 2.35 -16.41
CA LEU A 58 -7.08 2.13 -15.40
C LEU A 58 -7.79 1.62 -14.14
N VAL A 59 -7.69 0.33 -13.90
CA VAL A 59 -8.27 -0.29 -12.72
C VAL A 59 -7.22 -0.31 -11.62
N SER A 60 -7.58 0.14 -10.44
CA SER A 60 -6.78 0.03 -9.22
C SER A 60 -7.57 -0.74 -8.17
N ASP A 61 -6.87 -1.60 -7.45
CA ASP A 61 -7.41 -2.33 -6.32
C ASP A 61 -7.03 -1.62 -5.03
N VAL A 62 -7.99 -1.29 -4.20
CA VAL A 62 -7.77 -0.62 -2.93
C VAL A 62 -8.45 -1.41 -1.83
N VAL A 63 -7.68 -2.03 -0.95
CA VAL A 63 -8.23 -2.76 0.20
C VAL A 63 -8.10 -1.91 1.45
N PHE A 64 -9.23 -1.67 2.09
CA PHE A 64 -9.31 -1.07 3.42
C PHE A 64 -9.34 -2.16 4.48
N VAL A 65 -8.37 -2.12 5.37
CA VAL A 65 -8.29 -2.99 6.55
C VAL A 65 -8.54 -2.14 7.78
N LEU A 66 -9.75 -2.27 8.32
CA LEU A 66 -10.31 -1.35 9.29
C LEU A 66 -10.44 -2.00 10.67
N ASP A 67 -9.78 -1.41 11.65
CA ASP A 67 -9.90 -1.80 13.05
C ASP A 67 -11.27 -1.41 13.59
N LYS A 68 -12.04 -2.41 13.99
CA LYS A 68 -13.36 -2.27 14.60
C LYS A 68 -13.35 -2.67 16.07
N SER A 69 -12.18 -2.57 16.72
CA SER A 69 -12.12 -2.68 18.17
C SER A 69 -12.89 -1.54 18.84
N THR A 70 -13.26 -1.72 20.09
CA THR A 70 -14.12 -0.76 20.81
C THR A 70 -13.50 0.61 21.05
N SER A 71 -12.19 0.73 20.81
CA SER A 71 -11.41 1.97 20.97
C SER A 71 -11.36 2.84 19.70
N THR A 72 -11.84 2.34 18.56
CA THR A 72 -11.71 3.02 17.26
C THR A 72 -13.04 3.61 16.76
N GLN A 73 -12.95 4.74 16.04
CA GLN A 73 -14.08 5.38 15.35
C GLN A 73 -13.59 5.87 13.98
N ILE A 74 -13.64 5.00 13.00
CA ILE A 74 -13.03 5.23 11.68
C ILE A 74 -14.04 5.27 10.53
N GLU A 75 -15.29 4.91 10.80
CA GLU A 75 -16.30 4.67 9.77
C GLU A 75 -16.55 5.90 8.92
N ASN A 76 -16.83 7.03 9.56
CA ASN A 76 -17.18 8.26 8.86
C ASN A 76 -16.01 8.80 8.04
N GLN A 77 -14.79 8.76 8.58
CA GLN A 77 -13.60 9.21 7.85
C GLN A 77 -13.32 8.37 6.62
N THR A 78 -13.46 7.03 6.74
CA THR A 78 -13.29 6.11 5.63
C THR A 78 -14.35 6.36 4.56
N LEU A 79 -15.60 6.57 4.95
CA LEU A 79 -16.69 6.87 4.04
C LEU A 79 -16.47 8.20 3.31
N ASP A 80 -16.14 9.26 4.03
CA ASP A 80 -15.87 10.58 3.45
C ASP A 80 -14.76 10.52 2.40
N MET A 81 -13.71 9.74 2.66
CA MET A 81 -12.64 9.53 1.68
C MET A 81 -13.15 8.82 0.42
N LEU A 82 -13.93 7.76 0.57
CA LEU A 82 -14.47 6.98 -0.56
C LEU A 82 -15.46 7.81 -1.39
N GLU A 83 -16.32 8.61 -0.76
CA GLU A 83 -17.25 9.52 -1.46
C GLU A 83 -16.50 10.60 -2.25
N ASN A 84 -15.44 11.16 -1.67
CA ASN A 84 -14.58 12.12 -2.36
C ASN A 84 -13.84 11.48 -3.53
N LEU A 85 -13.28 10.28 -3.35
CA LEU A 85 -12.60 9.55 -4.41
C LEU A 85 -13.59 9.19 -5.54
N GLN A 86 -14.79 8.71 -5.21
CA GLN A 86 -15.86 8.44 -6.19
C GLN A 86 -16.18 9.69 -7.02
N THR A 87 -16.34 10.84 -6.36
CA THR A 87 -16.62 12.11 -7.03
C THR A 87 -15.52 12.48 -8.02
N GLN A 88 -14.26 12.26 -7.67
CA GLN A 88 -13.13 12.58 -8.53
C GLN A 88 -13.03 11.63 -9.72
N ILE A 89 -13.18 10.31 -9.51
CA ILE A 89 -13.07 9.33 -10.60
C ILE A 89 -14.27 9.37 -11.56
N SER A 90 -15.45 9.81 -11.11
CA SER A 90 -16.64 9.92 -11.97
C SER A 90 -16.45 10.81 -13.19
N GLN A 91 -15.47 11.71 -13.16
CA GLN A 91 -15.11 12.61 -14.26
C GLN A 91 -13.98 12.05 -15.15
N THR A 92 -13.56 10.82 -14.91
CA THR A 92 -12.46 10.16 -15.61
C THR A 92 -12.86 8.78 -16.11
N ASN A 93 -11.95 8.09 -16.78
CA ASN A 93 -12.13 6.68 -17.13
C ASN A 93 -11.45 5.74 -16.12
N ALA A 94 -10.96 6.25 -15.00
CA ALA A 94 -10.37 5.43 -13.96
C ALA A 94 -11.45 4.59 -13.26
N LYS A 95 -11.10 3.38 -12.87
CA LYS A 95 -11.93 2.50 -12.06
C LYS A 95 -11.19 2.13 -10.79
N VAL A 96 -11.89 2.15 -9.68
CA VAL A 96 -11.36 1.69 -8.41
C VAL A 96 -12.25 0.56 -7.90
N LYS A 97 -11.65 -0.61 -7.72
CA LYS A 97 -12.26 -1.70 -6.96
C LYS A 97 -11.87 -1.55 -5.50
N VAL A 98 -12.85 -1.57 -4.63
CA VAL A 98 -12.67 -1.41 -3.20
C VAL A 98 -12.92 -2.73 -2.51
N GLY A 99 -11.91 -3.26 -1.83
CA GLY A 99 -12.04 -4.38 -0.92
C GLY A 99 -12.22 -3.87 0.51
N ILE A 100 -13.19 -4.42 1.23
CA ILE A 100 -13.41 -4.07 2.64
C ILE A 100 -13.13 -5.27 3.52
N VAL A 101 -12.20 -5.09 4.45
CA VAL A 101 -11.89 -5.99 5.54
C VAL A 101 -12.07 -5.21 6.84
N ILE A 102 -12.98 -5.66 7.69
CA ILE A 102 -13.06 -5.16 9.06
C ILE A 102 -12.56 -6.23 10.02
N PHE A 103 -11.87 -5.84 11.06
CA PHE A 103 -11.33 -6.81 12.00
C PHE A 103 -11.51 -6.38 13.45
N ASN A 104 -11.58 -7.39 14.30
CA ASN A 104 -11.39 -7.29 15.73
C ASN A 104 -10.46 -8.44 16.16
N LYS A 105 -10.96 -9.50 16.83
CA LYS A 105 -10.17 -10.73 17.04
C LYS A 105 -10.01 -11.58 15.79
N GLU A 106 -10.92 -11.44 14.82
CA GLU A 106 -10.92 -12.12 13.54
C GLU A 106 -11.19 -11.13 12.41
N ALA A 107 -10.78 -11.46 11.20
CA ALA A 107 -11.07 -10.67 10.03
C ALA A 107 -12.41 -11.06 9.38
N ASN A 108 -13.18 -10.07 8.97
CA ASN A 108 -14.40 -10.22 8.20
C ASN A 108 -14.17 -9.58 6.82
N VAL A 109 -14.14 -10.39 5.79
CA VAL A 109 -13.90 -9.98 4.40
C VAL A 109 -15.24 -9.83 3.68
N PHE A 110 -15.48 -8.69 3.04
CA PHE A 110 -16.69 -8.43 2.25
C PHE A 110 -16.46 -8.56 0.74
N GLY A 111 -15.21 -8.84 0.31
CA GLY A 111 -14.87 -8.95 -1.10
C GLY A 111 -14.72 -7.60 -1.79
N TRP A 112 -14.91 -7.61 -3.11
CA TRP A 112 -14.70 -6.47 -3.97
C TRP A 112 -16.00 -5.74 -4.31
N PHE A 113 -15.92 -4.41 -4.34
CA PHE A 113 -16.98 -3.50 -4.75
C PHE A 113 -16.47 -2.58 -5.86
N ASP A 114 -17.33 -2.19 -6.76
CA ASP A 114 -17.08 -1.10 -7.70
C ASP A 114 -17.38 0.24 -6.99
N LEU A 115 -16.36 1.07 -6.79
CA LEU A 115 -16.53 2.33 -6.06
C LEU A 115 -17.58 3.26 -6.72
N GLU A 116 -17.75 3.18 -8.03
CA GLU A 116 -18.71 4.02 -8.75
C GLU A 116 -20.17 3.61 -8.46
N ASN A 117 -20.42 2.30 -8.32
CA ASN A 117 -21.78 1.75 -8.31
C ASN A 117 -22.22 1.18 -6.95
N ASP A 118 -21.28 0.78 -6.08
CA ASP A 118 -21.58 -0.03 -4.90
C ASP A 118 -21.37 0.71 -3.56
N LEU A 119 -21.39 2.06 -3.57
CA LEU A 119 -21.06 2.86 -2.38
C LEU A 119 -21.97 2.53 -1.17
N ASP A 120 -23.24 2.25 -1.40
CA ASP A 120 -24.19 1.88 -0.34
C ASP A 120 -23.83 0.53 0.30
N ASP A 121 -23.34 -0.41 -0.46
CA ASP A 121 -22.93 -1.72 0.07
C ASP A 121 -21.56 -1.65 0.75
N ILE A 122 -20.65 -0.83 0.25
CA ILE A 122 -19.41 -0.45 0.94
C ILE A 122 -19.74 0.14 2.32
N LYS A 123 -20.68 1.09 2.37
CA LYS A 123 -21.12 1.70 3.62
C LYS A 123 -21.66 0.68 4.62
N LYS A 124 -22.50 -0.25 4.17
CA LYS A 124 -23.02 -1.33 5.03
C LYS A 124 -21.89 -2.21 5.58
N ALA A 125 -20.85 -2.51 4.76
CA ALA A 125 -19.70 -3.27 5.18
C ALA A 125 -18.87 -2.54 6.25
N ILE A 126 -18.59 -1.25 6.06
CA ILE A 126 -17.83 -0.41 6.99
C ILE A 126 -18.56 -0.27 8.34
N PHE A 127 -19.88 -0.07 8.31
CA PHE A 127 -20.68 0.17 9.51
C PHE A 127 -21.13 -1.13 10.22
N LYS A 128 -20.79 -2.31 9.71
CA LYS A 128 -21.12 -3.56 10.39
C LYS A 128 -20.48 -3.60 11.77
N GLU A 129 -21.32 -3.83 12.77
CA GLU A 129 -20.88 -4.00 14.15
C GLU A 129 -20.24 -5.37 14.35
N ILE A 130 -19.09 -5.39 15.00
CA ILE A 130 -18.41 -6.59 15.48
C ILE A 130 -17.91 -6.36 16.90
N THR A 131 -17.77 -7.43 17.67
CA THR A 131 -17.45 -7.34 19.10
C THR A 131 -15.99 -7.61 19.39
N SER A 132 -15.49 -6.95 20.40
CA SER A 132 -14.22 -6.99 21.16
C SER A 132 -13.01 -7.83 20.64
N GLY A 133 -11.84 -7.40 21.04
CA GLY A 133 -10.53 -7.98 20.74
C GLY A 133 -9.83 -7.23 19.60
N THR A 134 -8.50 -7.39 19.49
CA THR A 134 -7.73 -6.75 18.42
C THR A 134 -6.65 -7.67 17.89
N ASN A 135 -6.73 -7.99 16.60
CA ASN A 135 -5.83 -8.85 15.84
C ASN A 135 -5.47 -8.17 14.52
N CYS A 136 -4.54 -7.21 14.58
CA CYS A 136 -4.05 -6.50 13.39
C CYS A 136 -3.48 -7.44 12.34
N HIS A 137 -2.80 -8.50 12.78
CA HIS A 137 -2.22 -9.50 11.87
C HIS A 137 -3.30 -10.22 11.04
N ALA A 138 -4.42 -10.64 11.65
CA ALA A 138 -5.52 -11.26 10.91
C ALA A 138 -6.13 -10.31 9.87
N GLY A 139 -6.30 -9.04 10.24
CA GLY A 139 -6.78 -8.01 9.31
C GLY A 139 -5.86 -7.86 8.09
N LEU A 140 -4.54 -7.73 8.31
CA LEU A 140 -3.55 -7.59 7.24
C LEU A 140 -3.42 -8.85 6.39
N LEU A 141 -3.45 -10.04 6.99
CA LEU A 141 -3.45 -11.32 6.25
C LEU A 141 -4.64 -11.40 5.30
N ALA A 142 -5.84 -11.07 5.79
CA ALA A 142 -7.05 -11.10 4.99
C ALA A 142 -7.03 -10.06 3.86
N GLY A 143 -6.52 -8.85 4.15
CA GLY A 143 -6.35 -7.81 3.14
C GLY A 143 -5.34 -8.18 2.08
N LYS A 144 -4.21 -8.78 2.47
CA LYS A 144 -3.21 -9.31 1.54
C LYS A 144 -3.78 -10.39 0.65
N GLU A 145 -4.46 -11.38 1.25
CA GLU A 145 -5.11 -12.47 0.50
C GLU A 145 -6.08 -11.93 -0.55
N LEU A 146 -6.87 -10.92 -0.20
CA LEU A 146 -7.81 -10.30 -1.14
C LEU A 146 -7.07 -9.62 -2.32
N LEU A 147 -5.98 -8.90 -2.06
CA LEU A 147 -5.14 -8.31 -3.11
C LEU A 147 -4.44 -9.37 -3.98
N ASP A 148 -3.96 -10.46 -3.36
CA ASP A 148 -3.26 -11.54 -4.06
C ASP A 148 -4.18 -12.30 -5.03
N GLN A 149 -5.47 -12.41 -4.70
CA GLN A 149 -6.46 -13.11 -5.52
C GLN A 149 -6.71 -12.43 -6.87
N ASP A 150 -6.57 -11.11 -6.95
CA ASP A 150 -6.70 -10.40 -8.22
C ASP A 150 -5.37 -10.34 -8.96
N GLN A 151 -5.16 -11.30 -9.83
CA GLN A 151 -3.95 -11.41 -10.65
C GLN A 151 -4.01 -10.57 -11.94
N GLU A 152 -5.16 -9.99 -12.26
CA GLU A 152 -5.32 -9.14 -13.45
C GLU A 152 -4.73 -7.75 -13.22
N ILE A 153 -4.64 -7.31 -11.97
CA ILE A 153 -4.13 -6.00 -11.59
C ILE A 153 -2.67 -6.10 -11.17
N ALA A 154 -1.82 -5.29 -11.81
CA ALA A 154 -0.39 -5.23 -11.48
C ALA A 154 -0.16 -4.74 -10.05
N ALA A 155 0.89 -5.25 -9.38
CA ALA A 155 1.24 -4.92 -8.00
C ALA A 155 1.28 -3.41 -7.71
N LYS A 156 1.86 -2.63 -8.64
CA LYS A 156 1.94 -1.16 -8.56
C LYS A 156 0.58 -0.44 -8.61
N ARG A 157 -0.53 -1.14 -8.80
CA ARG A 157 -1.89 -0.63 -8.76
C ARG A 157 -2.73 -1.26 -7.65
N LYS A 158 -2.05 -1.90 -6.72
CA LYS A 158 -2.64 -2.51 -5.53
C LYS A 158 -2.29 -1.68 -4.31
N TYR A 159 -3.31 -1.31 -3.57
CA TYR A 159 -3.23 -0.41 -2.42
C TYR A 159 -3.80 -1.07 -1.19
N MET A 160 -3.07 -1.00 -0.09
CA MET A 160 -3.51 -1.41 1.24
C MET A 160 -3.63 -0.17 2.12
N VAL A 161 -4.81 0.09 2.65
CA VAL A 161 -5.07 1.16 3.62
C VAL A 161 -5.41 0.52 4.95
N PHE A 162 -4.44 0.49 5.85
CA PHE A 162 -4.57 -0.08 7.19
C PHE A 162 -4.86 1.02 8.21
N VAL A 163 -5.99 0.93 8.89
CA VAL A 163 -6.44 1.92 9.86
C VAL A 163 -6.67 1.26 11.22
N SER A 164 -5.91 1.67 12.24
CA SER A 164 -5.98 1.11 13.60
C SER A 164 -5.48 2.12 14.62
N ASP A 165 -5.82 1.94 15.90
CA ASP A 165 -5.19 2.66 17.02
C ASP A 165 -3.81 2.06 17.42
N GLY A 166 -3.42 0.96 16.77
CA GLY A 166 -2.14 0.28 16.96
C GLY A 166 -2.11 -0.71 18.12
N ILE A 167 -3.18 -0.78 18.91
CA ILE A 167 -3.28 -1.82 19.94
C ILE A 167 -3.47 -3.17 19.26
N THR A 168 -2.63 -4.14 19.59
CA THR A 168 -2.77 -5.52 19.10
C THR A 168 -2.15 -6.49 20.11
N TYR A 169 -2.81 -7.65 20.29
CA TYR A 169 -2.34 -8.68 21.20
C TYR A 169 -2.74 -10.10 20.78
N MET A 170 -3.33 -10.21 19.61
CA MET A 170 -3.65 -11.47 18.96
C MET A 170 -2.96 -11.53 17.61
N TYR A 171 -2.71 -12.72 17.10
CA TYR A 171 -2.09 -12.95 15.81
C TYR A 171 -2.65 -14.19 15.14
N ASN A 172 -2.25 -14.47 13.88
CA ASN A 172 -2.77 -15.48 12.98
C ASN A 172 -4.24 -15.24 12.54
N GLN A 173 -4.68 -15.92 11.49
CA GLN A 173 -6.07 -15.86 11.01
C GLN A 173 -7.06 -16.32 12.09
N LYS A 174 -6.75 -17.41 12.78
CA LYS A 174 -7.45 -17.80 14.00
C LYS A 174 -6.78 -17.10 15.17
N ALA A 175 -7.58 -16.34 15.90
CA ALA A 175 -7.06 -15.54 17.02
C ALA A 175 -6.24 -16.41 17.98
N THR A 176 -4.94 -16.19 17.94
CA THR A 176 -3.92 -16.88 18.75
C THR A 176 -3.33 -15.89 19.73
N VAL A 177 -2.98 -16.34 20.89
CA VAL A 177 -2.31 -15.58 21.95
C VAL A 177 -1.16 -16.39 22.54
N THR A 178 -0.12 -15.71 23.00
CA THR A 178 0.90 -16.31 23.85
C THR A 178 0.47 -16.12 25.28
N ALA A 179 0.03 -17.19 25.92
CA ALA A 179 -0.49 -17.14 27.27
C ALA A 179 0.61 -17.45 28.28
N TRP A 180 0.63 -16.65 29.33
CA TRP A 180 1.48 -16.84 30.50
C TRP A 180 0.83 -16.27 31.74
N SER A 181 1.22 -16.78 32.89
CA SER A 181 0.80 -16.26 34.16
C SER A 181 1.97 -16.17 35.10
N PHE A 182 1.95 -15.16 35.96
CA PHE A 182 2.98 -14.91 36.94
C PHE A 182 2.34 -14.40 38.23
N GLU A 183 3.08 -14.51 39.32
CA GLU A 183 2.73 -13.85 40.57
C GLU A 183 3.51 -12.54 40.70
N ASN A 184 2.80 -11.45 40.97
CA ASN A 184 3.38 -10.17 41.33
C ASN A 184 2.64 -9.64 42.53
N ASP A 185 3.32 -9.49 43.66
CA ASP A 185 2.77 -9.05 44.96
C ASP A 185 1.54 -9.86 45.40
N GLY A 186 1.55 -11.16 45.13
CA GLY A 186 0.46 -12.09 45.47
C GLY A 186 -0.69 -12.10 44.45
N ILE A 187 -0.58 -11.39 43.33
CA ILE A 187 -1.56 -11.39 42.23
C ILE A 187 -1.10 -12.29 41.11
N VAL A 188 -1.94 -13.22 40.71
CA VAL A 188 -1.71 -14.05 39.51
C VAL A 188 -2.37 -13.37 38.31
N ALA A 189 -1.58 -13.01 37.32
CA ALA A 189 -2.04 -12.45 36.07
C ALA A 189 -1.75 -13.42 34.90
N SER A 190 -2.77 -13.74 34.14
CA SER A 190 -2.68 -14.64 32.96
C SER A 190 -3.28 -14.00 31.68
N TRP A 191 -3.53 -12.73 31.74
CA TRP A 191 -4.17 -12.00 30.65
C TRP A 191 -3.19 -11.69 29.52
N PRO A 192 -3.42 -12.15 28.27
CA PRO A 192 -2.50 -11.94 27.15
C PRO A 192 -2.67 -10.58 26.44
N GLY A 193 -3.42 -9.66 27.00
CA GLY A 193 -3.75 -8.37 26.39
C GLY A 193 -2.65 -7.30 26.56
N PRO A 194 -2.97 -6.03 26.29
CA PRO A 194 -2.03 -4.91 26.27
C PRO A 194 -1.22 -4.73 27.56
N ASP A 195 -1.78 -5.11 28.71
CA ASP A 195 -1.08 -5.03 30.00
C ASP A 195 0.19 -5.91 30.07
N ASN A 196 0.24 -6.97 29.29
CA ASN A 196 1.44 -7.80 29.17
C ASN A 196 2.65 -6.98 28.74
N TRP A 197 2.47 -6.10 27.77
CA TRP A 197 3.54 -5.25 27.28
C TRP A 197 3.94 -4.20 28.34
N ASN A 198 2.94 -3.57 28.96
CA ASN A 198 3.16 -2.59 30.03
C ASN A 198 3.89 -3.17 31.23
N LEU A 199 3.57 -4.40 31.62
CA LEU A 199 4.26 -5.10 32.71
C LEU A 199 5.75 -5.37 32.37
N LYS A 200 6.04 -5.65 31.10
CA LYS A 200 7.38 -5.95 30.62
C LYS A 200 8.23 -4.71 30.43
N TYR A 201 7.70 -3.66 29.81
CA TYR A 201 8.46 -2.50 29.33
C TYR A 201 8.11 -1.18 30.02
N GLY A 202 6.99 -1.14 30.74
CA GLY A 202 6.42 0.09 31.29
C GLY A 202 5.63 0.90 30.27
N GLN A 203 4.82 1.83 30.75
CA GLN A 203 3.93 2.62 29.90
C GLN A 203 4.63 3.75 29.14
N GLU A 204 5.73 4.25 29.67
CA GLU A 204 6.42 5.44 29.15
C GLU A 204 7.60 5.12 28.23
N VAL A 205 8.00 3.85 28.14
CA VAL A 205 9.15 3.44 27.33
C VAL A 205 8.68 3.14 25.92
N LEU A 206 9.12 3.98 24.96
CA LEU A 206 8.93 3.72 23.56
C LEU A 206 10.12 2.93 23.03
N PRO A 207 9.90 1.85 22.26
CA PRO A 207 10.99 1.07 21.71
C PRO A 207 11.67 1.80 20.53
N ASP A 208 12.96 1.53 20.34
CA ASP A 208 13.56 1.60 19.03
C ASP A 208 13.01 0.39 18.24
N TRP A 209 12.08 0.66 17.32
CA TRP A 209 11.32 -0.38 16.66
C TRP A 209 12.16 -1.36 15.85
N ASP A 210 13.23 -0.90 15.20
CA ASP A 210 14.10 -1.77 14.40
C ASP A 210 14.87 -2.74 15.29
N ASN A 211 15.44 -2.24 16.39
CA ASN A 211 16.13 -3.07 17.36
C ASN A 211 15.17 -4.00 18.10
N TYR A 212 14.00 -3.49 18.49
CA TYR A 212 12.97 -4.27 19.16
C TYR A 212 12.48 -5.45 18.30
N LEU A 213 12.13 -5.19 17.04
CA LEU A 213 11.63 -6.23 16.13
C LEU A 213 12.72 -7.25 15.76
N THR A 214 13.99 -6.82 15.75
CA THR A 214 15.13 -7.73 15.59
C THR A 214 15.25 -8.66 16.77
N ASP A 215 15.19 -8.15 18.00
CA ASP A 215 15.20 -8.95 19.24
C ASP A 215 14.02 -9.93 19.28
N VAL A 216 12.81 -9.45 18.92
CA VAL A 216 11.62 -10.32 18.84
C VAL A 216 11.83 -11.45 17.83
N LYS A 217 12.40 -11.17 16.68
CA LYS A 217 12.69 -12.17 15.65
C LYS A 217 13.66 -13.24 16.15
N GLU A 218 14.73 -12.83 16.84
CA GLU A 218 15.73 -13.75 17.40
C GLU A 218 15.12 -14.63 18.51
N LYS A 219 14.36 -14.03 19.41
CA LYS A 219 13.65 -14.75 20.46
C LYS A 219 12.58 -15.68 19.92
N LEU A 220 11.87 -15.28 18.85
CA LEU A 220 10.86 -16.11 18.20
C LEU A 220 11.49 -17.38 17.60
N ALA A 221 12.71 -17.29 17.07
CA ALA A 221 13.43 -18.44 16.54
C ALA A 221 13.76 -19.49 17.64
N ILE A 222 13.82 -19.07 18.91
CA ILE A 222 14.09 -19.91 20.07
C ILE A 222 12.79 -20.42 20.71
N GLN A 223 11.87 -19.50 20.99
CA GLN A 223 10.60 -19.81 21.68
C GLN A 223 9.60 -20.52 20.78
N GLY A 224 9.57 -20.17 19.48
CA GLY A 224 8.61 -20.70 18.54
C GLY A 224 7.17 -20.41 18.98
N ASP A 225 6.34 -21.42 18.87
CA ASP A 225 4.93 -21.44 19.29
C ASP A 225 4.70 -22.02 20.68
N GLN A 226 5.77 -22.24 21.45
CA GLN A 226 5.64 -22.59 22.87
C GLN A 226 4.80 -21.51 23.57
N TYR A 227 3.80 -21.90 24.33
CA TYR A 227 2.82 -21.04 24.99
C TYR A 227 1.76 -20.42 24.06
N ASP A 228 1.70 -20.78 22.78
CA ASP A 228 0.68 -20.31 21.86
C ASP A 228 -0.61 -21.15 21.98
N TYR A 229 -1.72 -20.44 22.16
CA TYR A 229 -3.04 -21.05 22.34
C TYR A 229 -4.08 -20.27 21.54
N LEU A 230 -5.15 -20.92 21.16
CA LEU A 230 -6.32 -20.20 20.65
C LEU A 230 -6.86 -19.28 21.74
N TYR A 231 -7.29 -18.08 21.32
CA TYR A 231 -7.86 -17.13 22.26
C TYR A 231 -9.07 -17.72 23.00
N GLY A 232 -9.03 -17.66 24.32
CA GLY A 232 -10.03 -18.26 25.19
C GLY A 232 -9.71 -19.68 25.67
N GLU A 233 -8.68 -20.33 25.10
CA GLU A 233 -8.23 -21.67 25.52
C GLU A 233 -6.91 -21.64 26.30
N ALA A 234 -6.35 -20.46 26.49
CA ALA A 234 -5.08 -20.28 27.18
C ALA A 234 -5.16 -20.70 28.66
N PRO A 235 -4.32 -21.66 29.10
CA PRO A 235 -4.27 -22.04 30.51
C PRO A 235 -3.64 -20.92 31.36
N THR A 236 -3.74 -21.06 32.68
CA THR A 236 -3.12 -20.18 33.65
C THR A 236 -1.90 -20.84 34.28
N ASN A 237 -1.05 -20.04 34.94
CA ASN A 237 0.13 -20.51 35.68
C ASN A 237 1.14 -21.29 34.83
N ILE A 238 1.44 -20.77 33.63
CA ILE A 238 2.33 -21.44 32.68
C ILE A 238 3.78 -20.97 32.85
N MET A 239 3.98 -19.72 33.22
CA MET A 239 5.25 -19.03 33.19
C MET A 239 5.39 -18.11 34.41
N SER A 240 6.59 -18.03 34.96
CA SER A 240 6.91 -17.05 36.03
C SER A 240 7.03 -15.63 35.49
N LEU A 241 7.07 -14.63 36.38
CA LEU A 241 7.28 -13.24 35.97
C LEU A 241 8.63 -13.06 35.29
N GLU A 242 9.69 -13.71 35.80
CA GLU A 242 11.03 -13.67 35.21
C GLU A 242 11.02 -14.27 33.81
N GLU A 243 10.45 -15.45 33.60
CA GLU A 243 10.32 -16.07 32.28
C GLU A 243 9.51 -15.18 31.35
N SER A 244 8.46 -14.51 31.82
CA SER A 244 7.66 -13.62 30.99
C SER A 244 8.38 -12.34 30.58
N LYS A 245 9.34 -11.88 31.36
CA LYS A 245 10.20 -10.72 31.01
C LYS A 245 11.24 -11.10 29.95
N GLU A 246 11.81 -12.30 30.05
CA GLU A 246 12.86 -12.76 29.14
C GLU A 246 12.28 -13.31 27.82
N GLY A 247 11.11 -13.94 27.86
CA GLY A 247 10.41 -14.52 26.70
C GLY A 247 9.60 -13.49 25.93
N LEU A 248 8.99 -13.96 24.83
CA LEU A 248 8.02 -13.20 24.05
C LEU A 248 6.63 -13.35 24.66
N ASN A 249 5.93 -12.26 24.80
CA ASN A 249 4.51 -12.25 25.16
C ASN A 249 3.62 -12.12 23.91
N SER A 250 2.31 -12.09 24.13
CA SER A 250 1.31 -12.03 23.08
C SER A 250 1.42 -10.76 22.24
N VAL A 251 1.69 -9.62 22.87
CA VAL A 251 1.84 -8.33 22.18
C VAL A 251 3.11 -8.29 21.33
N ASP A 252 4.23 -8.82 21.84
CA ASP A 252 5.48 -8.91 21.08
C ASP A 252 5.28 -9.65 19.75
N LYS A 253 4.65 -10.83 19.81
CA LYS A 253 4.37 -11.64 18.61
C LYS A 253 3.37 -10.97 17.69
N ALA A 254 2.32 -10.37 18.23
CA ALA A 254 1.29 -9.67 17.44
C ALA A 254 1.89 -8.50 16.66
N LEU A 255 2.73 -7.69 17.28
CA LEU A 255 3.45 -6.58 16.62
C LEU A 255 4.38 -7.09 15.53
N TYR A 256 5.19 -8.10 15.84
CA TYR A 256 6.13 -8.67 14.88
C TYR A 256 5.43 -9.25 13.63
N TYR A 257 4.38 -10.05 13.81
CA TYR A 257 3.66 -10.63 12.68
C TYR A 257 2.90 -9.58 11.87
N THR A 258 2.37 -8.54 12.51
CA THR A 258 1.74 -7.40 11.85
C THR A 258 2.74 -6.68 10.93
N VAL A 259 3.93 -6.34 11.45
CA VAL A 259 5.00 -5.70 10.66
C VAL A 259 5.46 -6.61 9.52
N SER A 260 5.68 -7.89 9.81
CA SER A 260 6.17 -8.86 8.81
C SER A 260 5.20 -8.96 7.63
N THR A 261 3.89 -9.02 7.88
CA THR A 261 2.88 -9.07 6.81
C THR A 261 2.81 -7.73 6.05
N TYR A 262 2.85 -6.62 6.77
CA TYR A 262 2.84 -5.29 6.15
C TYR A 262 4.07 -5.07 5.25
N GLN A 263 5.25 -5.49 5.71
CA GLN A 263 6.49 -5.38 4.92
C GLN A 263 6.48 -6.32 3.71
N ALA A 264 5.97 -7.55 3.86
CA ALA A 264 5.85 -8.51 2.76
C ALA A 264 5.04 -7.93 1.58
N MET A 265 3.92 -7.25 1.87
CA MET A 265 3.14 -6.57 0.83
C MET A 265 3.93 -5.47 0.11
N LYS A 266 4.72 -4.69 0.85
CA LYS A 266 5.60 -3.65 0.26
C LYS A 266 6.69 -4.26 -0.61
N ASP A 267 7.27 -5.38 -0.19
CA ASP A 267 8.31 -6.10 -0.94
C ASP A 267 7.74 -6.71 -2.23
N GLU A 268 6.44 -7.04 -2.26
CA GLU A 268 5.69 -7.45 -3.45
C GLU A 268 5.32 -6.28 -4.37
N GLY A 269 5.60 -5.05 -3.96
CA GLY A 269 5.36 -3.83 -4.74
C GLY A 269 3.98 -3.21 -4.53
N TYR A 270 3.26 -3.58 -3.47
CA TYR A 270 1.99 -2.95 -3.11
C TYR A 270 2.22 -1.61 -2.42
N HIS A 271 1.33 -0.67 -2.65
CA HIS A 271 1.30 0.60 -1.95
C HIS A 271 0.59 0.43 -0.60
N CYS A 272 1.36 0.46 0.48
CA CYS A 272 0.84 0.23 1.83
C CYS A 272 0.86 1.52 2.64
N TYR A 273 -0.31 1.90 3.14
CA TYR A 273 -0.52 3.06 4.00
C TYR A 273 -1.04 2.61 5.35
N SER A 274 -0.49 3.16 6.42
CA SER A 274 -1.01 2.97 7.77
C SER A 274 -1.46 4.31 8.33
N MET A 275 -2.66 4.31 8.91
CA MET A 275 -3.25 5.49 9.53
C MET A 275 -3.61 5.21 10.97
N LEU A 276 -3.27 6.16 11.83
CA LEU A 276 -3.75 6.15 13.19
C LEU A 276 -5.26 6.47 13.20
N ALA A 277 -6.05 5.55 13.73
CA ALA A 277 -7.47 5.78 13.93
C ALA A 277 -7.70 6.91 14.95
N ASN A 278 -8.74 7.71 14.72
CA ASN A 278 -9.19 8.66 15.73
C ASN A 278 -9.72 7.91 16.94
N GLY A 279 -8.94 7.83 17.97
CA GLY A 279 -9.26 7.16 19.22
C GLY A 279 -8.17 7.43 20.24
N TYR A 280 -8.52 7.36 21.48
CA TYR A 280 -7.55 7.46 22.58
C TYR A 280 -6.93 6.08 22.77
N SER A 281 -5.73 5.87 22.27
CA SER A 281 -4.92 4.79 22.81
C SER A 281 -4.34 5.24 24.16
N ASN A 282 -4.72 4.55 25.22
CA ASN A 282 -4.08 4.73 26.53
C ASN A 282 -2.63 4.17 26.56
N TYR A 283 -2.17 3.65 25.40
CA TYR A 283 -0.87 3.00 25.28
C TYR A 283 0.01 3.77 24.28
N PRO A 284 0.95 4.59 24.74
CA PRO A 284 1.85 5.37 23.89
C PRO A 284 2.62 4.53 22.88
N TRP A 285 2.94 3.28 23.21
CA TRP A 285 3.62 2.34 22.33
C TRP A 285 2.77 2.01 21.09
N ALA A 286 1.43 1.92 21.22
CA ALA A 286 0.55 1.60 20.10
C ALA A 286 0.52 2.73 19.06
N THR A 287 0.42 3.99 19.53
CA THR A 287 0.55 5.16 18.65
C THR A 287 1.92 5.21 17.97
N SER A 288 3.00 4.95 18.76
CA SER A 288 4.36 4.89 18.21
C SER A 288 4.53 3.79 17.18
N PHE A 289 3.85 2.66 17.36
CA PHE A 289 3.84 1.55 16.40
C PHE A 289 3.20 1.93 15.05
N MET A 290 2.05 2.59 15.07
CA MET A 290 1.41 3.07 13.84
C MET A 290 2.29 4.08 13.11
N ASN A 291 2.94 4.99 13.85
CA ASN A 291 3.90 5.93 13.29
C ASN A 291 5.12 5.22 12.67
N TYR A 292 5.58 4.14 13.28
CA TYR A 292 6.65 3.32 12.70
C TYR A 292 6.24 2.69 11.37
N LEU A 293 5.05 2.10 11.27
CA LEU A 293 4.53 1.53 10.02
C LEU A 293 4.43 2.58 8.91
N SER A 294 4.03 3.81 9.22
CA SER A 294 3.98 4.94 8.29
C SER A 294 5.34 5.62 8.08
N LYS A 295 6.43 5.11 8.68
CA LYS A 295 7.77 5.71 8.68
C LYS A 295 7.80 7.13 9.27
N GLY A 296 6.98 7.40 10.27
CA GLY A 296 6.89 8.70 10.92
C GLY A 296 6.20 9.79 10.10
N GLN A 297 5.55 9.42 9.01
CA GLN A 297 4.74 10.36 8.23
C GLN A 297 3.30 10.36 8.75
N GLU A 298 2.77 11.53 9.02
CA GLU A 298 1.33 11.69 9.20
C GLU A 298 0.68 11.61 7.81
N ILE A 299 0.06 10.46 7.51
CA ILE A 299 -0.65 10.26 6.27
C ILE A 299 -2.14 10.47 6.54
N SER A 300 -2.74 11.40 5.80
CA SER A 300 -4.19 11.63 5.85
C SER A 300 -4.91 10.81 4.77
N PHE A 301 -6.21 10.60 4.95
CA PHE A 301 -7.04 10.02 3.89
C PHE A 301 -6.97 10.82 2.58
N LYS A 302 -6.79 12.14 2.66
CA LYS A 302 -6.64 12.99 1.48
C LYS A 302 -5.37 12.70 0.70
N ASP A 303 -4.26 12.40 1.39
CA ASP A 303 -2.98 12.07 0.75
C ASP A 303 -3.11 10.72 0.02
N ILE A 304 -3.69 9.72 0.68
CA ILE A 304 -3.97 8.40 0.09
C ILE A 304 -4.87 8.53 -1.14
N GLN A 305 -5.94 9.32 -1.05
CA GLN A 305 -6.85 9.59 -2.15
C GLN A 305 -6.11 10.22 -3.35
N ASN A 306 -5.23 11.19 -3.10
CA ASN A 306 -4.45 11.83 -4.14
C ASN A 306 -3.49 10.84 -4.81
N ASP A 307 -2.82 10.00 -4.03
CA ASP A 307 -1.91 8.98 -4.56
C ASP A 307 -2.63 7.98 -5.47
N ILE A 308 -3.80 7.49 -5.05
CA ILE A 308 -4.62 6.58 -5.87
C ILE A 308 -5.06 7.27 -7.17
N TYR A 309 -5.47 8.53 -7.08
CA TYR A 309 -6.00 9.26 -8.23
C TYR A 309 -4.92 9.71 -9.20
N TYR A 310 -3.79 10.17 -8.69
CA TYR A 310 -2.75 10.81 -9.49
C TYR A 310 -1.54 9.92 -9.80
N LEU A 311 -1.58 8.64 -9.45
CA LEU A 311 -0.46 7.75 -9.74
C LEU A 311 -0.31 7.61 -11.26
N LEU A 312 0.58 8.42 -11.83
CA LEU A 312 1.07 8.24 -13.17
C LEU A 312 2.04 7.06 -13.18
N ASP A 313 1.99 6.29 -14.23
CA ASP A 313 2.90 5.17 -14.41
C ASP A 313 4.35 5.66 -14.43
N GLN A 314 5.19 5.14 -13.55
CA GLN A 314 6.63 5.44 -13.57
C GLN A 314 7.21 5.03 -14.92
N GLY A 315 7.98 5.92 -15.53
CA GLY A 315 8.54 5.71 -16.85
C GLY A 315 7.67 6.23 -18.00
N THR A 316 6.54 6.87 -17.71
CA THR A 316 5.82 7.63 -18.74
C THR A 316 6.66 8.83 -19.17
N TYR A 317 6.91 8.97 -20.44
CA TYR A 317 7.59 10.14 -21.00
C TYR A 317 6.76 10.76 -22.12
N VAL A 318 6.96 12.05 -22.34
CA VAL A 318 6.32 12.81 -23.38
C VAL A 318 7.42 13.38 -24.27
N GLU A 319 7.35 13.06 -25.57
CA GLU A 319 8.23 13.66 -26.56
C GLU A 319 7.47 14.74 -27.33
N ASP A 320 8.09 15.90 -27.48
CA ASP A 320 7.61 16.96 -28.34
C ASP A 320 8.68 17.35 -29.35
N PHE A 321 8.37 17.17 -30.61
CA PHE A 321 9.26 17.55 -31.68
C PHE A 321 9.02 19.01 -32.06
N MET A 322 10.07 19.83 -31.91
CA MET A 322 10.02 21.21 -32.35
C MET A 322 9.97 21.28 -33.87
N GLY A 323 9.11 22.16 -34.37
CA GLY A 323 8.91 22.29 -35.82
C GLY A 323 10.05 23.04 -36.50
N LYS A 324 10.43 22.55 -37.69
CA LYS A 324 11.30 23.28 -38.61
C LYS A 324 10.73 23.17 -40.03
N GLY A 325 11.02 24.18 -40.86
CA GLY A 325 10.53 24.18 -42.23
C GLY A 325 10.60 25.57 -42.85
N LYS A 326 9.67 25.85 -43.77
CA LYS A 326 9.51 27.15 -44.37
C LYS A 326 8.14 27.72 -44.06
N ASP A 327 8.10 29.03 -43.76
CA ASP A 327 6.85 29.75 -43.62
C ASP A 327 6.13 29.97 -44.98
N ASN A 328 4.96 30.58 -44.92
CA ASN A 328 4.19 30.89 -46.14
C ASN A 328 4.86 31.92 -47.07
N TYR A 329 5.92 32.57 -46.63
CA TYR A 329 6.71 33.53 -47.36
C TYR A 329 8.02 32.94 -47.87
N GLY A 330 8.31 31.66 -47.57
CA GLY A 330 9.52 30.97 -48.00
C GLY A 330 10.70 31.12 -47.07
N ASN A 331 10.56 31.78 -45.91
CA ASN A 331 11.61 31.88 -44.91
C ASN A 331 11.76 30.59 -44.14
N ASP A 332 13.01 30.22 -43.86
CA ASP A 332 13.30 29.06 -43.04
C ASP A 332 13.00 29.37 -41.55
N TYR A 333 12.43 28.38 -40.86
CA TYR A 333 12.29 28.42 -39.41
C TYR A 333 12.79 27.06 -38.81
N ASP A 334 13.39 27.17 -37.63
CA ASP A 334 13.83 26.06 -36.83
C ASP A 334 13.61 26.43 -35.34
N PHE A 335 12.64 25.82 -34.70
CA PHE A 335 12.26 26.16 -33.33
C PHE A 335 13.01 25.29 -32.34
N ASP A 336 13.63 25.92 -31.38
CA ASP A 336 14.29 25.28 -30.25
C ASP A 336 13.47 25.42 -28.97
N PHE A 337 13.61 24.44 -28.09
CA PHE A 337 13.01 24.46 -26.77
C PHE A 337 13.81 25.39 -25.83
N ILE A 338 13.09 26.18 -25.03
CA ILE A 338 13.73 27.00 -24.03
C ILE A 338 14.10 26.13 -22.82
N THR A 339 15.37 25.92 -22.59
CA THR A 339 15.93 25.03 -21.57
C THR A 339 15.93 25.60 -20.13
N ASP A 340 15.50 26.84 -19.95
CA ASP A 340 15.37 27.46 -18.62
C ASP A 340 14.21 26.82 -17.86
N THR A 341 14.53 25.96 -16.88
CA THR A 341 13.56 25.22 -16.06
C THR A 341 12.57 26.08 -15.28
N LYS A 342 12.78 27.39 -15.20
CA LYS A 342 11.84 28.35 -14.60
C LYS A 342 10.69 28.71 -15.54
N GLN A 343 10.82 28.41 -16.83
CA GLN A 343 9.87 28.83 -17.87
C GLN A 343 8.89 27.73 -18.27
N PHE A 344 9.05 26.52 -17.79
CA PHE A 344 8.11 25.44 -18.05
C PHE A 344 7.82 24.61 -16.79
N TYR A 345 6.70 23.95 -16.78
CA TYR A 345 6.23 23.15 -15.65
C TYR A 345 5.19 22.16 -16.14
N MET A 346 4.97 21.11 -15.35
CA MET A 346 3.87 20.18 -15.53
C MET A 346 2.77 20.46 -14.49
N MET A 347 1.52 20.35 -14.90
CA MET A 347 0.38 20.36 -13.99
C MET A 347 -0.26 18.98 -13.99
N VAL A 348 -0.45 18.41 -12.80
CA VAL A 348 -1.27 17.21 -12.61
C VAL A 348 -2.38 17.57 -11.62
N GLY A 349 -3.60 17.61 -12.10
CA GLY A 349 -4.68 18.22 -11.33
C GLY A 349 -4.36 19.69 -10.98
N ASN A 350 -4.36 20.01 -9.70
CA ASN A 350 -4.03 21.35 -9.20
C ASN A 350 -2.56 21.49 -8.72
N HIS A 351 -1.75 20.45 -8.89
CA HIS A 351 -0.36 20.46 -8.45
C HIS A 351 0.58 20.85 -9.58
N LYS A 352 1.51 21.76 -9.26
CA LYS A 352 2.53 22.24 -10.18
C LYS A 352 3.85 21.55 -9.86
N TYR A 353 4.41 20.87 -10.87
CA TYR A 353 5.72 20.21 -10.80
C TYR A 353 6.72 21.03 -11.58
N VAL A 354 7.86 21.30 -10.96
CA VAL A 354 9.00 21.98 -11.59
C VAL A 354 9.95 20.92 -12.13
N PRO A 355 10.46 21.08 -13.36
CA PRO A 355 11.32 20.10 -13.96
C PRO A 355 12.71 20.06 -13.31
N GLU A 356 13.28 18.87 -13.27
CA GLU A 356 14.70 18.64 -12.99
C GLU A 356 15.40 18.27 -14.29
N PHE A 357 16.56 18.87 -14.51
CA PHE A 357 17.40 18.52 -15.66
C PHE A 357 18.01 17.13 -15.45
N ILE A 358 17.82 16.23 -16.41
CA ILE A 358 18.44 14.88 -16.40
C ILE A 358 19.63 14.89 -17.35
N GLU A 359 19.40 15.20 -18.61
CA GLU A 359 20.42 15.29 -19.67
C GLU A 359 19.92 16.20 -20.79
N GLU A 360 20.71 16.44 -21.80
CA GLU A 360 20.32 17.32 -22.89
C GLU A 360 18.98 16.94 -23.51
N ASN A 361 18.04 17.86 -23.52
CA ASN A 361 16.66 17.72 -23.98
C ASN A 361 15.80 16.70 -23.21
N HIS A 362 16.25 16.27 -22.02
CA HIS A 362 15.53 15.37 -21.16
C HIS A 362 15.34 15.97 -19.75
N TYR A 363 14.10 16.10 -19.31
CA TYR A 363 13.72 16.69 -18.03
C TYR A 363 12.78 15.75 -17.27
N GLY A 364 13.07 15.56 -15.99
CA GLY A 364 12.24 14.79 -15.08
C GLY A 364 11.32 15.71 -14.27
N PHE A 365 10.11 15.25 -14.01
CA PHE A 365 9.17 15.89 -13.09
C PHE A 365 8.92 14.91 -11.94
N ASN A 366 9.75 15.00 -10.89
CA ASN A 366 9.67 14.10 -9.77
C ASN A 366 8.75 14.66 -8.70
N HIS A 367 7.89 13.80 -8.17
CA HIS A 367 7.11 14.10 -6.99
C HIS A 367 7.97 13.82 -5.75
N GLN A 368 8.54 14.86 -5.15
CA GLN A 368 9.39 14.71 -3.94
C GLN A 368 8.63 14.84 -2.62
N GLU A 369 7.35 15.07 -2.62
CA GLU A 369 6.58 15.10 -1.39
C GLU A 369 6.17 13.68 -1.00
N ASN A 370 6.77 13.15 0.06
CA ASN A 370 6.46 11.90 0.79
C ASN A 370 7.38 10.69 0.57
N GLY A 371 8.59 10.84 0.05
CA GLY A 371 9.57 9.75 0.05
C GLY A 371 9.26 8.55 -0.85
N TYR A 372 8.30 8.66 -1.73
CA TYR A 372 7.93 7.70 -2.75
C TYR A 372 8.32 8.25 -4.12
N GLY A 373 9.48 7.87 -4.62
CA GLY A 373 9.87 8.25 -5.95
C GLY A 373 11.36 8.09 -6.18
N LYS A 374 11.73 6.99 -6.73
CA LYS A 374 12.86 6.87 -7.66
C LYS A 374 12.39 6.12 -8.85
#